data_74a8a2449f6d1e47ef24412563fad25f
#
_entry.id   74a8a2449f6d1e47ef24412563fad25f
#
_cell.length_a   1.000
_cell.length_b   1.000
_cell.length_c   1.000
_cell.angle_alpha   90.00
_cell.angle_beta   90.00
_cell.angle_gamma   90.00
#
_symmetry.space_group_name_H-M   'P 1'
#
loop_
_entity.id
_entity.type
_entity.pdbx_description
1 polymer ?
#
loop_
_entity_poly.entity_id
_entity_poly.type
_entity_poly.pdbx_seq_one_letter_code
_entity_poly.pdbx_strand_id
1 'polypeptide(L)'
;REGKGLEAEPESFELVLTHLIQIGEVLEKEKHSVLVFQGFLVGSWGEMHTSAYLTEEHIRQMWDMLKIHTTDKIRVAVRTPAQWRTLIPEEKFQKREWKALGLFDDGIFGSTTHLGTFGTMMREAAGWEKPWSRKEELEFIEQISRDFPCGGEAIAEADPDRADQILTKDAKAVISEMQKMHLAYLNLVHDTRILDQWKAQSCGKDGIWSGKTLYEYVSAHLGYRFVLKKVEMLVPKRDKIKFIFEVENCGFASLFQEAQLFLIQENEKERKEMLLSEEVQKWHGGSTYKVETETGAMKGNIFLQIRRKKDGKIISFANKNSADRLLIGSLHSV
;
A
#
# COMPACT_ATOMS: atom_id res chain seq x y z
N ARG A 1 6.18 -10.08 -27.70
CA ARG A 1 6.38 -8.73 -28.31
C ARG A 1 7.45 -7.93 -27.54
N GLU A 2 8.35 -8.63 -26.91
CA GLU A 2 9.48 -8.05 -26.17
C GLU A 2 10.31 -7.15 -27.09
N GLY A 3 10.63 -5.94 -26.64
CA GLY A 3 11.48 -4.98 -27.35
C GLY A 3 10.82 -4.16 -28.46
N LYS A 4 9.51 -4.31 -28.67
CA LYS A 4 8.78 -3.64 -29.76
C LYS A 4 7.60 -2.79 -29.26
N GLY A 5 7.78 -2.09 -28.14
CA GLY A 5 6.72 -1.30 -27.52
C GLY A 5 6.03 -0.35 -28.51
N LEU A 6 6.80 0.49 -29.19
CA LEU A 6 6.28 1.46 -30.16
C LEU A 6 5.59 0.82 -31.38
N GLU A 7 6.09 -0.33 -31.85
CA GLU A 7 5.48 -1.04 -33.00
C GLU A 7 4.14 -1.72 -32.64
N ALA A 8 3.89 -1.94 -31.34
CA ALA A 8 2.71 -2.64 -30.84
C ALA A 8 1.61 -1.70 -30.31
N GLU A 9 1.85 -0.40 -30.35
CA GLU A 9 0.86 0.60 -29.92
C GLU A 9 -0.36 0.64 -30.85
N PRO A 10 -1.52 1.09 -30.34
CA PRO A 10 -2.67 1.43 -31.18
C PRO A 10 -2.29 2.40 -32.29
N GLU A 11 -2.92 2.26 -33.46
CA GLU A 11 -2.64 3.10 -34.65
C GLU A 11 -2.99 4.58 -34.44
N SER A 12 -3.90 4.88 -33.50
CA SER A 12 -4.28 6.25 -33.17
C SER A 12 -4.50 6.44 -31.68
N PHE A 13 -4.35 7.67 -31.21
CA PHE A 13 -4.62 8.04 -29.85
C PHE A 13 -6.11 7.93 -29.48
N GLU A 14 -7.01 8.17 -30.43
CA GLU A 14 -8.46 8.01 -30.25
C GLU A 14 -8.83 6.57 -29.90
N LEU A 15 -8.07 5.59 -30.41
CA LEU A 15 -8.27 4.19 -30.05
C LEU A 15 -7.83 3.92 -28.61
N VAL A 16 -6.76 4.56 -28.13
CA VAL A 16 -6.35 4.51 -26.71
C VAL A 16 -7.47 5.06 -25.83
N LEU A 17 -8.02 6.22 -26.17
CA LEU A 17 -9.13 6.83 -25.42
C LEU A 17 -10.37 5.91 -25.42
N THR A 18 -10.68 5.27 -26.55
CA THR A 18 -11.78 4.30 -26.63
C THR A 18 -11.56 3.13 -25.67
N HIS A 19 -10.35 2.58 -25.59
CA HIS A 19 -10.02 1.52 -24.64
C HIS A 19 -10.17 1.98 -23.17
N LEU A 20 -9.78 3.23 -22.89
CA LEU A 20 -9.93 3.80 -21.54
C LEU A 20 -11.40 3.99 -21.15
N ILE A 21 -12.27 4.36 -22.07
CA ILE A 21 -13.72 4.40 -21.84
C ILE A 21 -14.23 3.00 -21.47
N GLN A 22 -13.93 2.00 -22.29
CA GLN A 22 -14.37 0.62 -22.08
C GLN A 22 -13.89 0.06 -20.73
N ILE A 23 -12.61 0.25 -20.40
CA ILE A 23 -12.09 -0.23 -19.12
C ILE A 23 -12.64 0.59 -17.95
N GLY A 24 -12.87 1.90 -18.12
CA GLY A 24 -13.48 2.78 -17.12
C GLY A 24 -14.87 2.29 -16.70
N GLU A 25 -15.71 1.89 -17.66
CA GLU A 25 -17.03 1.31 -17.37
C GLU A 25 -16.94 -0.01 -16.59
N VAL A 26 -15.97 -0.86 -16.92
CA VAL A 26 -15.72 -2.12 -16.18
C VAL A 26 -15.21 -1.83 -14.77
N LEU A 27 -14.25 -0.91 -14.63
CA LEU A 27 -13.71 -0.50 -13.33
C LEU A 27 -14.80 0.07 -12.41
N GLU A 28 -15.68 0.93 -12.94
CA GLU A 28 -16.78 1.49 -12.17
C GLU A 28 -17.77 0.43 -11.70
N LYS A 29 -18.08 -0.54 -12.56
CA LYS A 29 -18.93 -1.69 -12.20
C LYS A 29 -18.30 -2.55 -11.10
N GLU A 30 -16.99 -2.82 -11.21
CA GLU A 30 -16.24 -3.73 -10.34
C GLU A 30 -15.42 -2.97 -9.26
N LYS A 31 -15.68 -1.69 -9.03
CA LYS A 31 -14.91 -0.79 -8.13
C LYS A 31 -14.67 -1.33 -6.72
N HIS A 32 -15.46 -2.29 -6.32
CA HIS A 32 -15.33 -2.89 -5.01
C HIS A 32 -14.34 -4.07 -4.95
N SER A 33 -13.91 -4.55 -6.10
CA SER A 33 -12.97 -5.66 -6.25
C SER A 33 -11.59 -5.21 -6.69
N VAL A 34 -11.47 -3.95 -7.15
CA VAL A 34 -10.22 -3.36 -7.64
C VAL A 34 -9.60 -2.52 -6.53
N LEU A 35 -8.35 -2.80 -6.16
CA LEU A 35 -7.58 -1.98 -5.22
C LEU A 35 -7.04 -0.73 -5.91
N VAL A 36 -6.43 -0.91 -7.08
CA VAL A 36 -5.81 0.13 -7.89
C VAL A 36 -5.77 -0.34 -9.34
N PHE A 37 -5.95 0.59 -10.28
CA PHE A 37 -5.71 0.40 -11.71
C PHE A 37 -4.38 1.06 -12.08
N GLN A 38 -3.45 0.28 -12.62
CA GLN A 38 -2.11 0.76 -12.97
C GLN A 38 -2.04 1.17 -14.43
N GLY A 39 -1.47 2.35 -14.66
CA GLY A 39 -1.22 2.91 -15.99
C GLY A 39 -2.48 3.35 -16.74
N PHE A 40 -2.28 3.67 -18.03
CA PHE A 40 -3.33 4.11 -18.96
C PHE A 40 -3.40 3.22 -20.20
N LEU A 41 -3.02 1.94 -20.08
CA LEU A 41 -2.98 0.97 -21.18
C LEU A 41 -1.98 1.33 -22.30
N VAL A 42 -1.03 2.21 -22.06
CA VAL A 42 -0.01 2.65 -23.00
C VAL A 42 1.38 2.23 -22.62
N GLY A 43 2.24 2.10 -23.62
CA GLY A 43 3.61 1.63 -23.47
C GLY A 43 3.74 0.11 -23.43
N SER A 44 4.97 -0.37 -23.31
CA SER A 44 5.23 -1.80 -23.17
C SER A 44 4.46 -2.35 -21.98
N TRP A 45 3.71 -3.40 -22.19
CA TRP A 45 2.87 -4.09 -21.17
C TRP A 45 1.84 -3.18 -20.44
N GLY A 46 1.63 -1.94 -20.89
CA GLY A 46 0.78 -0.95 -20.22
C GLY A 46 1.49 -0.17 -19.10
N GLU A 47 2.82 -0.29 -18.99
CA GLU A 47 3.61 0.26 -17.90
C GLU A 47 4.02 1.73 -18.06
N MET A 48 3.40 2.46 -19.00
CA MET A 48 3.63 3.89 -19.21
C MET A 48 5.10 4.27 -19.49
N HIS A 49 5.79 3.44 -20.25
CA HIS A 49 7.13 3.75 -20.81
C HIS A 49 7.21 3.31 -22.26
N THR A 50 8.15 3.86 -23.03
CA THR A 50 8.39 3.51 -24.44
C THR A 50 7.10 3.60 -25.26
N SER A 51 6.45 4.77 -25.24
CA SER A 51 5.19 5.05 -25.94
C SER A 51 5.21 6.44 -26.57
N ALA A 52 4.63 6.56 -27.77
CA ALA A 52 4.39 7.85 -28.42
C ALA A 52 3.29 8.67 -27.72
N TYR A 53 2.47 8.02 -26.89
CA TYR A 53 1.34 8.64 -26.19
C TYR A 53 1.66 9.08 -24.76
N LEU A 54 2.94 9.31 -24.43
CA LEU A 54 3.37 9.78 -23.11
C LEU A 54 3.76 11.26 -23.08
N THR A 55 3.25 12.06 -24.02
CA THR A 55 3.34 13.53 -23.90
C THR A 55 2.46 14.01 -22.75
N GLU A 56 2.76 15.16 -22.18
CA GLU A 56 1.95 15.74 -21.11
C GLU A 56 0.49 15.93 -21.50
N GLU A 57 0.24 16.35 -22.75
CA GLU A 57 -1.10 16.51 -23.27
C GLU A 57 -1.87 15.18 -23.34
N HIS A 58 -1.26 14.12 -23.88
CA HIS A 58 -1.88 12.80 -23.95
C HIS A 58 -2.13 12.23 -22.55
N ILE A 59 -1.18 12.36 -21.61
CA ILE A 59 -1.35 11.88 -20.24
C ILE A 59 -2.55 12.59 -19.56
N ARG A 60 -2.71 13.90 -19.76
CA ARG A 60 -3.86 14.66 -19.25
C ARG A 60 -5.17 14.20 -19.86
N GLN A 61 -5.21 14.03 -21.18
CA GLN A 61 -6.42 13.58 -21.89
C GLN A 61 -6.81 12.15 -21.45
N MET A 62 -5.87 11.24 -21.30
CA MET A 62 -6.12 9.88 -20.79
C MET A 62 -6.69 9.91 -19.36
N TRP A 63 -6.12 10.73 -18.50
CA TRP A 63 -6.61 10.92 -17.14
C TRP A 63 -8.03 11.49 -17.11
N ASP A 64 -8.28 12.56 -17.86
CA ASP A 64 -9.59 13.20 -17.91
C ASP A 64 -10.64 12.23 -18.46
N MET A 65 -10.31 11.46 -19.51
CA MET A 65 -11.20 10.44 -20.06
C MET A 65 -11.56 9.38 -19.03
N LEU A 66 -10.59 8.87 -18.30
CA LEU A 66 -10.84 7.88 -17.26
C LEU A 66 -11.69 8.46 -16.11
N LYS A 67 -11.43 9.71 -15.71
CA LYS A 67 -12.19 10.41 -14.65
C LYS A 67 -13.65 10.68 -15.03
N ILE A 68 -13.96 10.88 -16.30
CA ILE A 68 -15.35 11.04 -16.78
C ILE A 68 -16.14 9.72 -16.62
N HIS A 69 -15.48 8.58 -16.81
CA HIS A 69 -16.09 7.26 -16.78
C HIS A 69 -15.95 6.50 -15.45
N THR A 70 -15.31 7.12 -14.46
CA THR A 70 -15.12 6.52 -13.13
C THR A 70 -15.43 7.50 -12.01
N THR A 71 -15.74 6.96 -10.82
CA THR A 71 -15.86 7.77 -9.60
C THR A 71 -14.51 7.86 -8.88
N ASP A 72 -14.39 8.76 -7.89
CA ASP A 72 -13.22 8.87 -7.01
C ASP A 72 -12.94 7.61 -6.16
N LYS A 73 -13.80 6.60 -6.25
CA LYS A 73 -13.59 5.28 -5.63
C LYS A 73 -12.61 4.41 -6.42
N ILE A 74 -12.42 4.70 -7.71
CA ILE A 74 -11.41 4.05 -8.53
C ILE A 74 -10.07 4.78 -8.31
N ARG A 75 -9.12 4.05 -7.75
CA ARG A 75 -7.75 4.51 -7.59
C ARG A 75 -6.95 4.16 -8.83
N VAL A 76 -6.26 5.14 -9.37
CA VAL A 76 -5.41 4.98 -10.56
C VAL A 76 -3.98 5.31 -10.18
N ALA A 77 -3.02 4.54 -10.65
CA ALA A 77 -1.61 4.79 -10.44
C ALA A 77 -0.88 5.04 -11.76
N VAL A 78 -0.01 6.04 -11.78
CA VAL A 78 0.95 6.29 -12.87
C VAL A 78 2.35 5.86 -12.45
N ARG A 79 3.22 5.57 -13.43
CA ARG A 79 4.51 4.94 -13.15
C ARG A 79 5.50 5.87 -12.46
N THR A 80 5.63 7.12 -12.90
CA THR A 80 6.70 7.99 -12.41
C THR A 80 6.16 9.20 -11.64
N PRO A 81 6.91 9.70 -10.64
CA PRO A 81 6.59 10.96 -9.99
C PRO A 81 6.43 12.12 -10.96
N ALA A 82 7.21 12.16 -12.06
CA ALA A 82 7.08 13.19 -13.09
C ALA A 82 5.72 13.11 -13.82
N GLN A 83 5.26 11.89 -14.20
CA GLN A 83 3.93 11.70 -14.79
C GLN A 83 2.81 12.12 -13.82
N TRP A 84 2.97 11.81 -12.53
CA TRP A 84 2.01 12.23 -11.51
C TRP A 84 1.92 13.75 -11.41
N ARG A 85 3.07 14.44 -11.37
CA ARG A 85 3.15 15.91 -11.32
C ARG A 85 2.61 16.58 -12.59
N THR A 86 2.63 15.89 -13.73
CA THR A 86 1.96 16.37 -14.94
C THR A 86 0.45 16.51 -14.75
N LEU A 87 -0.17 15.64 -13.95
CA LEU A 87 -1.62 15.59 -13.73
C LEU A 87 -2.09 16.49 -12.60
N ILE A 88 -1.29 16.62 -11.55
CA ILE A 88 -1.67 17.34 -10.33
C ILE A 88 -0.74 18.53 -10.13
N PRO A 89 -1.23 19.77 -10.24
CA PRO A 89 -0.46 20.97 -9.93
C PRO A 89 0.02 21.00 -8.48
N GLU A 90 1.16 21.66 -8.24
CA GLU A 90 1.75 21.77 -6.90
C GLU A 90 0.77 22.36 -5.87
N GLU A 91 -0.01 23.36 -6.25
CA GLU A 91 -1.02 23.97 -5.38
C GLU A 91 -2.05 22.95 -4.87
N LYS A 92 -2.52 22.05 -5.73
CA LYS A 92 -3.45 20.97 -5.35
C LYS A 92 -2.77 19.95 -4.45
N PHE A 93 -1.50 19.63 -4.73
CA PHE A 93 -0.72 18.74 -3.87
C PHE A 93 -0.57 19.33 -2.46
N GLN A 94 -0.21 20.59 -2.31
CA GLN A 94 -0.09 21.26 -1.02
C GLN A 94 -1.41 21.29 -0.23
N LYS A 95 -2.53 21.45 -0.92
CA LYS A 95 -3.88 21.40 -0.32
C LYS A 95 -4.42 20.01 -0.09
N ARG A 96 -3.68 18.95 -0.46
CA ARG A 96 -4.12 17.55 -0.45
C ARG A 96 -5.41 17.29 -1.26
N GLU A 97 -5.58 18.02 -2.35
CA GLU A 97 -6.73 17.92 -3.27
C GLU A 97 -6.46 16.95 -4.45
N TRP A 98 -5.72 15.89 -4.20
CA TRP A 98 -5.35 14.87 -5.19
C TRP A 98 -5.91 13.49 -4.75
N LYS A 99 -7.15 13.29 -4.94
CA LYS A 99 -7.79 11.99 -4.65
C LYS A 99 -7.72 11.08 -5.87
N ALA A 100 -7.70 9.80 -5.62
CA ALA A 100 -7.77 8.73 -6.63
C ALA A 100 -6.54 8.59 -7.56
N LEU A 101 -5.47 9.39 -7.42
CA LEU A 101 -4.25 9.27 -8.20
C LEU A 101 -3.04 8.92 -7.32
N GLY A 102 -2.34 7.84 -7.64
CA GLY A 102 -1.15 7.38 -6.94
C GLY A 102 -0.02 6.98 -7.89
N LEU A 103 0.89 6.17 -7.37
CA LEU A 103 2.09 5.74 -8.06
C LEU A 103 2.22 4.22 -8.00
N PHE A 104 2.82 3.64 -9.04
CA PHE A 104 3.29 2.26 -9.06
C PHE A 104 4.74 2.21 -9.57
N ASP A 105 5.44 1.09 -9.33
CA ASP A 105 6.83 0.92 -9.72
C ASP A 105 7.08 -0.50 -10.25
N ASP A 106 7.18 -0.64 -11.56
CA ASP A 106 7.44 -1.91 -12.22
C ASP A 106 8.94 -2.16 -12.48
N GLY A 107 9.80 -1.49 -11.73
CA GLY A 107 11.24 -1.60 -11.83
C GLY A 107 11.95 -1.71 -10.49
N ILE A 108 11.23 -2.05 -9.41
CA ILE A 108 11.75 -2.02 -8.04
C ILE A 108 13.04 -2.84 -7.94
N PHE A 109 14.14 -2.17 -7.55
CA PHE A 109 15.49 -2.72 -7.42
C PHE A 109 16.19 -3.14 -8.73
N GLY A 110 15.55 -3.08 -9.90
CA GLY A 110 16.15 -3.49 -11.18
C GLY A 110 17.32 -2.60 -11.64
N SER A 111 17.46 -1.42 -11.08
CA SER A 111 18.60 -0.52 -11.21
C SER A 111 18.58 0.51 -10.08
N THR A 112 19.57 1.41 -10.04
CA THR A 112 19.60 2.54 -9.10
C THR A 112 18.42 3.50 -9.27
N THR A 113 17.76 3.50 -10.45
CA THR A 113 16.58 4.32 -10.75
C THR A 113 15.28 3.53 -10.80
N HIS A 114 15.28 2.26 -10.40
CA HIS A 114 14.17 1.35 -10.61
C HIS A 114 13.71 1.34 -12.08
N LEU A 115 14.67 1.07 -12.97
CA LEU A 115 14.48 1.05 -14.43
C LEU A 115 13.77 2.32 -14.98
N GLY A 116 14.06 3.47 -14.38
CA GLY A 116 13.57 4.76 -14.82
C GLY A 116 12.31 5.26 -14.14
N THR A 117 11.79 4.59 -13.11
CA THR A 117 10.74 5.13 -12.24
C THR A 117 11.22 6.41 -11.57
N PHE A 118 12.44 6.40 -11.01
CA PHE A 118 13.08 7.59 -10.44
C PHE A 118 14.11 8.20 -11.37
N GLY A 119 14.32 9.52 -11.27
CA GLY A 119 15.42 10.18 -11.96
C GLY A 119 16.79 9.81 -11.42
N THR A 120 17.75 9.55 -12.31
CA THR A 120 19.19 9.56 -11.99
C THR A 120 19.76 10.95 -12.06
N MET A 121 19.10 11.83 -12.83
CA MET A 121 19.39 13.23 -12.98
C MET A 121 18.14 14.02 -12.62
N MET A 122 18.28 15.32 -12.52
CA MET A 122 17.15 16.22 -12.28
C MET A 122 16.13 16.08 -13.42
N ARG A 123 14.86 15.95 -13.07
CA ARG A 123 13.74 15.95 -14.01
C ARG A 123 12.82 17.11 -13.74
N GLU A 124 12.34 17.72 -14.81
CA GLU A 124 11.29 18.72 -14.76
C GLU A 124 9.92 18.08 -14.95
N ALA A 125 8.90 18.73 -14.40
CA ALA A 125 7.52 18.37 -14.64
C ALA A 125 6.68 19.64 -14.77
N ALA A 126 5.71 19.64 -15.68
CA ALA A 126 4.87 20.79 -15.93
C ALA A 126 4.17 21.29 -14.66
N GLY A 127 4.18 22.62 -14.47
CA GLY A 127 3.54 23.28 -13.33
C GLY A 127 4.28 23.18 -12.01
N TRP A 128 5.49 22.63 -11.99
CA TRP A 128 6.36 22.55 -10.81
C TRP A 128 7.64 23.37 -11.02
N GLU A 129 8.08 24.08 -9.97
CA GLU A 129 9.09 25.13 -10.11
C GLU A 129 10.50 24.62 -10.37
N LYS A 130 10.82 23.37 -10.05
CA LYS A 130 12.18 22.85 -10.13
C LYS A 130 12.24 21.42 -10.62
N PRO A 131 13.33 21.01 -11.26
CA PRO A 131 13.62 19.60 -11.50
C PRO A 131 13.84 18.85 -10.18
N TRP A 132 13.61 17.55 -10.20
CA TRP A 132 13.66 16.71 -9.01
C TRP A 132 14.71 15.60 -9.15
N SER A 133 15.54 15.44 -8.12
CA SER A 133 16.48 14.33 -8.01
C SER A 133 15.74 13.03 -7.62
N ARG A 134 16.43 11.89 -7.80
CA ARG A 134 15.91 10.59 -7.33
C ARG A 134 15.50 10.63 -5.85
N LYS A 135 16.31 11.27 -5.00
CA LYS A 135 16.01 11.38 -3.57
C LYS A 135 14.69 12.12 -3.31
N GLU A 136 14.50 13.25 -3.98
CA GLU A 136 13.27 14.03 -3.86
C GLU A 136 12.07 13.28 -4.42
N GLU A 137 12.23 12.54 -5.51
CA GLU A 137 11.17 11.69 -6.06
C GLU A 137 10.80 10.53 -5.14
N LEU A 138 11.77 9.94 -4.42
CA LEU A 138 11.50 8.91 -3.41
C LEU A 138 10.79 9.49 -2.17
N GLU A 139 11.15 10.71 -1.75
CA GLU A 139 10.44 11.42 -0.68
C GLU A 139 9.02 11.82 -1.10
N PHE A 140 8.82 12.09 -2.38
CA PHE A 140 7.50 12.37 -2.94
C PHE A 140 6.60 11.13 -2.96
N ILE A 141 7.13 9.97 -3.41
CA ILE A 141 6.35 8.72 -3.39
C ILE A 141 6.00 8.31 -1.95
N GLU A 142 6.88 8.55 -0.98
CA GLU A 142 6.60 8.33 0.44
C GLU A 142 5.35 9.10 0.91
N GLN A 143 5.20 10.36 0.47
CA GLN A 143 4.05 11.18 0.83
C GLN A 143 2.75 10.71 0.16
N ILE A 144 2.82 10.30 -1.12
CA ILE A 144 1.66 9.83 -1.87
C ILE A 144 1.21 8.45 -1.36
N SER A 145 2.13 7.52 -1.21
CA SER A 145 1.83 6.12 -0.87
C SER A 145 1.41 5.90 0.58
N ARG A 146 1.58 6.90 1.44
CA ARG A 146 1.00 6.88 2.79
C ARG A 146 -0.52 6.74 2.77
N ASP A 147 -1.18 7.41 1.83
CA ASP A 147 -2.64 7.48 1.71
C ASP A 147 -3.18 6.77 0.45
N PHE A 148 -2.29 6.24 -0.39
CA PHE A 148 -2.62 5.59 -1.65
C PHE A 148 -1.85 4.26 -1.81
N PRO A 149 -2.49 3.16 -2.28
CA PRO A 149 -1.80 1.90 -2.48
C PRO A 149 -0.72 2.00 -3.55
N CYS A 150 0.51 1.75 -3.17
CA CYS A 150 1.67 1.66 -4.05
C CYS A 150 2.16 0.22 -4.10
N GLY A 151 2.63 -0.22 -5.24
CA GLY A 151 3.22 -1.54 -5.46
C GLY A 151 3.74 -1.65 -6.87
N GLY A 152 3.95 -2.86 -7.35
CA GLY A 152 4.47 -3.11 -8.69
C GLY A 152 5.30 -4.39 -8.77
N GLU A 153 6.46 -4.33 -9.41
CA GLU A 153 7.28 -5.47 -9.75
C GLU A 153 8.72 -5.30 -9.27
N ALA A 154 9.19 -6.27 -8.48
CA ALA A 154 10.58 -6.32 -8.08
C ALA A 154 11.41 -7.08 -9.12
N ILE A 155 12.57 -6.50 -9.48
CA ILE A 155 13.44 -7.00 -10.53
C ILE A 155 14.86 -7.15 -9.98
N ALA A 156 15.53 -8.25 -10.36
CA ALA A 156 16.92 -8.48 -10.02
C ALA A 156 17.83 -7.62 -10.89
N GLU A 157 18.64 -6.77 -10.26
CA GLU A 157 19.63 -5.95 -10.96
C GLU A 157 20.78 -6.82 -11.46
N ALA A 158 21.03 -6.83 -12.77
CA ALA A 158 22.16 -7.53 -13.36
C ALA A 158 23.48 -6.79 -13.04
N ASP A 159 24.55 -7.55 -12.81
CA ASP A 159 25.90 -7.00 -12.71
C ASP A 159 26.31 -6.38 -14.04
N PRO A 160 26.73 -5.10 -14.09
CA PRO A 160 27.13 -4.45 -15.33
C PRO A 160 28.28 -5.14 -16.08
N ASP A 161 29.20 -5.77 -15.33
CA ASP A 161 30.38 -6.44 -15.86
C ASP A 161 30.14 -7.93 -16.11
N ARG A 162 29.07 -8.49 -15.56
CA ARG A 162 28.70 -9.90 -15.63
C ARG A 162 27.21 -10.04 -15.76
N ALA A 163 26.67 -9.87 -16.95
CA ALA A 163 25.20 -9.88 -17.20
C ALA A 163 24.47 -11.17 -16.79
N ASP A 164 25.20 -12.27 -16.60
CA ASP A 164 24.69 -13.55 -16.08
C ASP A 164 24.64 -13.60 -14.54
N GLN A 165 25.26 -12.65 -13.86
CA GLN A 165 25.20 -12.52 -12.41
C GLN A 165 24.23 -11.43 -11.98
N ILE A 166 23.64 -11.62 -10.80
CA ILE A 166 22.70 -10.69 -10.22
C ILE A 166 23.30 -10.08 -8.96
N LEU A 167 23.19 -8.75 -8.84
CA LEU A 167 23.64 -8.03 -7.65
C LEU A 167 22.73 -8.35 -6.46
N THR A 168 23.34 -8.69 -5.34
CA THR A 168 22.59 -8.90 -4.09
C THR A 168 22.53 -7.61 -3.30
N LYS A 169 21.32 -7.12 -3.05
CA LYS A 169 21.11 -5.93 -2.22
C LYS A 169 21.05 -6.31 -0.74
N ASP A 170 21.59 -5.43 0.10
CA ASP A 170 21.50 -5.59 1.56
C ASP A 170 20.05 -5.62 2.04
N ALA A 171 19.71 -6.59 2.89
CA ALA A 171 18.34 -6.78 3.40
C ALA A 171 17.80 -5.53 4.13
N LYS A 172 18.65 -4.83 4.89
CA LYS A 172 18.24 -3.60 5.59
C LYS A 172 17.89 -2.49 4.60
N ALA A 173 18.66 -2.35 3.51
CA ALA A 173 18.38 -1.38 2.47
C ALA A 173 17.07 -1.70 1.75
N VAL A 174 16.84 -2.97 1.37
CA VAL A 174 15.59 -3.43 0.75
C VAL A 174 14.38 -3.11 1.64
N ILE A 175 14.44 -3.52 2.91
CA ILE A 175 13.35 -3.28 3.87
C ILE A 175 13.11 -1.78 4.05
N SER A 176 14.17 -0.99 4.20
CA SER A 176 14.05 0.46 4.41
C SER A 176 13.39 1.17 3.23
N GLU A 177 13.75 0.80 2.01
CA GLU A 177 13.18 1.41 0.80
C GLU A 177 11.71 0.99 0.60
N MET A 178 11.38 -0.29 0.82
CA MET A 178 9.98 -0.76 0.79
C MET A 178 9.10 -0.08 1.84
N GLN A 179 9.63 0.14 3.05
CA GLN A 179 8.95 0.90 4.09
C GLN A 179 8.70 2.35 3.67
N LYS A 180 9.72 2.99 3.09
CA LYS A 180 9.63 4.37 2.62
C LYS A 180 8.63 4.53 1.48
N MET A 181 8.56 3.56 0.57
CA MET A 181 7.57 3.52 -0.50
C MET A 181 6.18 3.09 -0.04
N HIS A 182 6.00 2.71 1.21
CA HIS A 182 4.75 2.15 1.76
C HIS A 182 4.15 1.05 0.88
N LEU A 183 4.97 0.07 0.48
CA LEU A 183 4.53 -0.94 -0.47
C LEU A 183 3.37 -1.79 0.05
N ALA A 184 2.29 -1.79 -0.71
CA ALA A 184 1.06 -2.51 -0.41
C ALA A 184 1.02 -3.91 -1.05
N TYR A 185 1.64 -4.07 -2.21
CA TYR A 185 1.62 -5.32 -2.98
C TYR A 185 2.84 -5.42 -3.90
N LEU A 186 3.17 -6.65 -4.29
CA LEU A 186 4.17 -6.97 -5.32
C LEU A 186 3.66 -8.12 -6.19
N ASN A 187 4.01 -8.10 -7.48
CA ASN A 187 3.79 -9.22 -8.38
C ASN A 187 4.74 -10.37 -8.00
N LEU A 188 4.15 -11.53 -7.69
CA LEU A 188 4.91 -12.71 -7.22
C LEU A 188 5.60 -13.47 -8.36
N VAL A 189 5.15 -13.30 -9.59
CA VAL A 189 5.58 -14.15 -10.72
C VAL A 189 6.36 -13.38 -11.81
N HIS A 190 6.75 -12.14 -11.56
CA HIS A 190 7.45 -11.32 -12.55
C HIS A 190 8.92 -11.76 -12.70
N ASP A 191 9.76 -11.55 -11.69
CA ASP A 191 11.16 -11.98 -11.69
C ASP A 191 11.47 -12.88 -10.49
N THR A 192 11.51 -14.18 -10.74
CA THR A 192 11.78 -15.17 -9.69
C THR A 192 13.20 -15.10 -9.15
N ARG A 193 14.16 -14.54 -9.89
CA ARG A 193 15.57 -14.45 -9.47
C ARG A 193 15.74 -13.60 -8.21
N ILE A 194 15.06 -12.45 -8.13
CA ILE A 194 15.10 -11.61 -6.93
C ILE A 194 14.40 -12.29 -5.74
N LEU A 195 13.30 -13.00 -6.00
CA LEU A 195 12.60 -13.74 -4.96
C LEU A 195 13.45 -14.89 -4.40
N ASP A 196 14.22 -15.58 -5.25
CA ASP A 196 15.11 -16.65 -4.83
C ASP A 196 16.31 -16.11 -4.03
N GLN A 197 16.83 -14.93 -4.39
CA GLN A 197 17.80 -14.21 -3.55
C GLN A 197 17.22 -13.91 -2.16
N TRP A 198 16.00 -13.37 -2.08
CA TRP A 198 15.37 -13.04 -0.80
C TRP A 198 15.08 -14.30 0.04
N LYS A 199 14.77 -15.44 -0.58
CA LYS A 199 14.61 -16.73 0.13
C LYS A 199 15.93 -17.26 0.69
N ALA A 200 17.07 -16.96 0.05
CA ALA A 200 18.39 -17.35 0.49
C ALA A 200 19.02 -16.38 1.52
N GLN A 201 18.51 -15.15 1.60
CA GLN A 201 19.07 -14.08 2.42
C GLN A 201 18.34 -13.96 3.77
N SER A 202 19.09 -13.83 4.87
CA SER A 202 18.50 -13.48 6.18
C SER A 202 17.90 -12.08 6.15
N CYS A 203 16.76 -11.89 6.82
CA CYS A 203 16.17 -10.56 6.98
C CYS A 203 16.94 -9.65 7.95
N GLY A 204 17.89 -10.19 8.71
CA GLY A 204 18.72 -9.42 9.66
C GLY A 204 17.93 -8.76 10.79
N LYS A 205 16.77 -9.33 11.17
CA LYS A 205 15.91 -8.85 12.25
C LYS A 205 15.91 -9.81 13.43
N ASP A 206 15.72 -9.25 14.62
CA ASP A 206 15.66 -9.99 15.89
C ASP A 206 14.23 -10.39 16.27
N GLY A 207 14.09 -11.04 17.42
CA GLY A 207 12.82 -11.43 18.01
C GLY A 207 12.12 -12.51 17.18
N ILE A 208 10.86 -12.31 16.85
CA ILE A 208 10.05 -13.29 16.07
C ILE A 208 10.56 -13.48 14.65
N TRP A 209 11.44 -12.59 14.17
CA TRP A 209 12.02 -12.62 12.83
C TRP A 209 13.44 -13.21 12.81
N SER A 210 13.99 -13.57 13.98
CA SER A 210 15.31 -14.21 14.07
C SER A 210 15.30 -15.52 13.27
N GLY A 211 16.28 -15.66 12.39
CA GLY A 211 16.41 -16.83 11.51
C GLY A 211 15.45 -16.86 10.31
N LYS A 212 14.62 -15.83 10.12
CA LYS A 212 13.72 -15.71 8.98
C LYS A 212 14.44 -15.11 7.77
N THR A 213 13.98 -15.49 6.58
CA THR A 213 14.49 -14.96 5.32
C THR A 213 13.92 -13.58 5.02
N LEU A 214 14.60 -12.84 4.14
CA LEU A 214 14.08 -11.56 3.64
C LEU A 214 12.73 -11.75 2.93
N TYR A 215 12.56 -12.85 2.18
CA TYR A 215 11.28 -13.18 1.54
C TYR A 215 10.14 -13.34 2.55
N GLU A 216 10.36 -14.10 3.66
CA GLU A 216 9.35 -14.26 4.71
C GLU A 216 9.01 -12.93 5.38
N TYR A 217 10.02 -12.09 5.61
CA TYR A 217 9.83 -10.78 6.22
C TYR A 217 9.02 -9.85 5.31
N VAL A 218 9.45 -9.69 4.05
CA VAL A 218 8.74 -8.86 3.06
C VAL A 218 7.32 -9.33 2.86
N SER A 219 7.11 -10.64 2.62
CA SER A 219 5.77 -11.22 2.44
C SER A 219 4.82 -10.95 3.61
N ALA A 220 5.36 -10.91 4.83
CA ALA A 220 4.57 -10.64 6.02
C ALA A 220 4.28 -9.15 6.26
N HIS A 221 5.02 -8.24 5.60
CA HIS A 221 4.91 -6.80 5.82
C HIS A 221 4.35 -6.02 4.63
N LEU A 222 4.19 -6.63 3.46
CA LEU A 222 3.46 -6.00 2.35
C LEU A 222 2.03 -5.66 2.78
N GLY A 223 1.62 -4.43 2.50
CA GLY A 223 0.35 -3.91 2.98
C GLY A 223 0.35 -3.62 4.48
N TYR A 224 -0.80 -3.79 5.10
CA TYR A 224 -0.99 -3.58 6.54
C TYR A 224 -0.70 -4.84 7.36
N ARG A 225 -0.28 -4.64 8.63
CA ARG A 225 -0.08 -5.73 9.59
C ARG A 225 -0.35 -5.24 11.01
N PHE A 226 -1.57 -5.37 11.49
CA PHE A 226 -1.94 -4.91 12.83
C PHE A 226 -1.50 -5.89 13.92
N VAL A 227 -0.80 -5.37 14.92
CA VAL A 227 -0.34 -6.10 16.10
C VAL A 227 -0.75 -5.36 17.35
N LEU A 228 -1.47 -6.02 18.24
CA LEU A 228 -1.72 -5.51 19.58
C LEU A 228 -0.43 -5.69 20.40
N LYS A 229 0.22 -4.59 20.74
CA LYS A 229 1.49 -4.55 21.48
C LYS A 229 1.29 -4.57 22.97
N LYS A 230 0.25 -3.87 23.43
CA LYS A 230 0.01 -3.68 24.85
C LYS A 230 -1.47 -3.55 25.15
N VAL A 231 -1.88 -4.12 26.28
CA VAL A 231 -3.19 -3.91 26.90
C VAL A 231 -2.95 -3.51 28.36
N GLU A 232 -3.52 -2.40 28.76
CA GLU A 232 -3.66 -2.04 30.18
C GLU A 232 -5.13 -2.06 30.54
N MET A 233 -5.43 -2.65 31.70
CA MET A 233 -6.75 -2.71 32.26
C MET A 233 -6.70 -2.10 33.67
N LEU A 234 -7.45 -1.02 33.84
CA LEU A 234 -7.54 -0.27 35.10
C LEU A 234 -8.97 -0.35 35.62
N VAL A 235 -9.14 -0.53 36.92
CA VAL A 235 -10.44 -0.53 37.58
C VAL A 235 -10.59 0.77 38.40
N PRO A 236 -10.96 1.88 37.77
CA PRO A 236 -11.07 3.17 38.42
C PRO A 236 -12.21 3.25 39.44
N LYS A 237 -13.28 2.46 39.22
CA LYS A 237 -14.46 2.34 40.10
C LYS A 237 -14.98 0.91 40.07
N ARG A 238 -15.79 0.53 41.08
CA ARG A 238 -16.24 -0.86 41.28
C ARG A 238 -16.92 -1.49 40.06
N ASP A 239 -17.63 -0.70 39.24
CA ASP A 239 -18.44 -1.21 38.13
C ASP A 239 -17.90 -0.77 36.76
N LYS A 240 -16.70 -0.18 36.70
CA LYS A 240 -16.12 0.35 35.47
C LYS A 240 -14.72 -0.13 35.27
N ILE A 241 -14.40 -0.44 34.01
CA ILE A 241 -13.07 -0.83 33.58
C ILE A 241 -12.63 0.12 32.47
N LYS A 242 -11.45 0.69 32.65
CA LYS A 242 -10.76 1.44 31.63
C LYS A 242 -9.77 0.53 30.93
N PHE A 243 -9.84 0.48 29.61
CA PHE A 243 -8.87 -0.19 28.74
C PHE A 243 -8.02 0.82 28.02
N ILE A 244 -6.75 0.51 27.89
CA ILE A 244 -5.80 1.23 27.05
C ILE A 244 -5.12 0.20 26.16
N PHE A 245 -5.25 0.38 24.86
CA PHE A 245 -4.66 -0.49 23.85
C PHE A 245 -3.59 0.25 23.07
N GLU A 246 -2.45 -0.38 22.84
CA GLU A 246 -1.45 0.07 21.88
C GLU A 246 -1.44 -0.92 20.71
N VAL A 247 -1.90 -0.47 19.56
CA VAL A 247 -1.94 -1.23 18.30
C VAL A 247 -0.92 -0.63 17.34
N GLU A 248 0.00 -1.46 16.88
CA GLU A 248 0.97 -1.09 15.85
C GLU A 248 0.51 -1.64 14.49
N ASN A 249 0.53 -0.80 13.47
CA ASN A 249 0.57 -1.28 12.10
C ASN A 249 2.04 -1.47 11.71
N CYS A 250 2.58 -2.67 11.90
CA CYS A 250 3.97 -2.97 11.54
C CYS A 250 4.14 -3.37 10.07
N GLY A 251 3.08 -3.36 9.26
CA GLY A 251 3.16 -3.49 7.80
C GLY A 251 3.79 -2.26 7.14
N PHE A 252 4.14 -2.37 5.87
CA PHE A 252 4.72 -1.26 5.14
C PHE A 252 3.69 -0.19 4.78
N ALA A 253 2.43 -0.55 4.56
CA ALA A 253 1.38 0.34 4.09
C ALA A 253 0.19 0.44 5.04
N SER A 254 -0.73 1.35 4.71
CA SER A 254 -2.02 1.51 5.38
C SER A 254 -3.03 0.44 4.92
N LEU A 255 -4.11 0.32 5.66
CA LEU A 255 -5.30 -0.38 5.17
C LEU A 255 -6.12 0.59 4.30
N PHE A 256 -6.18 0.36 3.00
CA PHE A 256 -6.86 1.26 2.04
C PHE A 256 -8.37 1.03 1.92
N GLN A 257 -8.98 0.44 2.94
CA GLN A 257 -10.42 0.19 3.02
C GLN A 257 -10.94 0.68 4.37
N GLU A 258 -12.10 1.29 4.37
CA GLU A 258 -12.74 1.75 5.62
C GLU A 258 -12.98 0.59 6.57
N ALA A 259 -12.50 0.73 7.79
CA ALA A 259 -12.61 -0.29 8.82
C ALA A 259 -12.77 0.32 10.21
N GLN A 260 -13.34 -0.47 11.10
CA GLN A 260 -13.69 -0.10 12.46
C GLN A 260 -13.07 -1.09 13.44
N LEU A 261 -12.63 -0.60 14.59
CA LEU A 261 -12.18 -1.42 15.71
C LEU A 261 -13.29 -1.52 16.75
N PHE A 262 -13.55 -2.74 17.21
CA PHE A 262 -14.52 -3.03 18.25
C PHE A 262 -13.87 -3.70 19.46
N LEU A 263 -14.37 -3.35 20.66
CA LEU A 263 -14.23 -4.13 21.88
C LEU A 263 -15.47 -5.01 22.02
N ILE A 264 -15.28 -6.29 22.27
CA ILE A 264 -16.35 -7.26 22.46
C ILE A 264 -16.20 -7.87 23.85
N GLN A 265 -17.23 -7.79 24.66
CA GLN A 265 -17.34 -8.52 25.94
C GLN A 265 -18.41 -9.60 25.77
N GLU A 266 -18.09 -10.84 26.10
CA GLU A 266 -18.97 -11.99 25.81
C GLU A 266 -18.89 -13.04 26.90
N ASN A 267 -20.07 -13.55 27.30
CA ASN A 267 -20.22 -14.76 28.10
C ASN A 267 -21.37 -15.61 27.54
N GLU A 268 -21.75 -16.68 28.25
CA GLU A 268 -22.80 -17.62 27.81
C GLU A 268 -24.19 -16.97 27.67
N LYS A 269 -24.44 -15.82 28.31
CA LYS A 269 -25.77 -15.19 28.43
C LYS A 269 -25.90 -13.92 27.57
N GLU A 270 -24.82 -13.19 27.40
CA GLU A 270 -24.85 -11.88 26.74
C GLU A 270 -23.55 -11.59 25.98
N ARG A 271 -23.70 -10.76 24.97
CA ARG A 271 -22.60 -10.17 24.19
C ARG A 271 -22.81 -8.67 24.05
N LYS A 272 -21.79 -7.90 24.38
CA LYS A 272 -21.77 -6.45 24.21
C LYS A 272 -20.64 -6.07 23.26
N GLU A 273 -20.95 -5.20 22.33
CA GLU A 273 -19.98 -4.64 21.41
C GLU A 273 -19.89 -3.13 21.59
N MET A 274 -18.68 -2.62 21.57
CA MET A 274 -18.39 -1.19 21.67
C MET A 274 -17.46 -0.79 20.53
N LEU A 275 -17.85 0.21 19.76
CA LEU A 275 -17.01 0.83 18.76
C LEU A 275 -15.90 1.64 19.43
N LEU A 276 -14.64 1.34 19.11
CA LEU A 276 -13.48 2.01 19.64
C LEU A 276 -12.85 3.02 18.66
N SER A 277 -12.88 2.69 17.37
CA SER A 277 -12.35 3.54 16.31
C SER A 277 -13.10 3.32 15.01
N GLU A 278 -13.43 4.41 14.33
CA GLU A 278 -14.05 4.41 13.01
C GLU A 278 -13.04 4.53 11.85
N GLU A 279 -11.77 4.74 12.14
CA GLU A 279 -10.79 5.21 11.18
C GLU A 279 -9.51 4.38 11.17
N VAL A 280 -9.65 3.04 11.26
CA VAL A 280 -8.50 2.11 11.23
C VAL A 280 -7.71 2.24 9.91
N GLN A 281 -8.33 2.65 8.83
CA GLN A 281 -7.67 2.94 7.55
C GLN A 281 -6.67 4.10 7.62
N LYS A 282 -6.75 4.95 8.64
CA LYS A 282 -5.77 6.02 8.89
C LYS A 282 -4.56 5.55 9.72
N TRP A 283 -4.51 4.28 10.05
CA TRP A 283 -3.38 3.70 10.78
C TRP A 283 -2.27 3.31 9.80
N HIS A 284 -1.38 4.27 9.58
CA HIS A 284 -0.29 4.15 8.60
C HIS A 284 0.73 3.09 9.01
N GLY A 285 1.38 2.50 8.01
CA GLY A 285 2.46 1.54 8.20
C GLY A 285 3.61 2.11 9.06
N GLY A 286 4.16 1.28 9.95
CA GLY A 286 5.24 1.67 10.85
C GLY A 286 4.81 2.54 12.04
N SER A 287 3.51 2.74 12.29
CA SER A 287 3.00 3.63 13.34
C SER A 287 2.24 2.88 14.42
N THR A 288 2.32 3.38 15.66
CA THR A 288 1.58 2.86 16.82
C THR A 288 0.46 3.81 17.20
N TYR A 289 -0.70 3.24 17.49
CA TYR A 289 -1.92 3.97 17.81
C TYR A 289 -2.40 3.56 19.21
N LYS A 290 -2.67 4.57 20.04
CA LYS A 290 -3.23 4.38 21.36
C LYS A 290 -4.74 4.59 21.31
N VAL A 291 -5.48 3.61 21.80
CA VAL A 291 -6.95 3.66 21.89
C VAL A 291 -7.35 3.46 23.35
N GLU A 292 -8.14 4.38 23.88
CA GLU A 292 -8.64 4.33 25.25
C GLU A 292 -10.17 4.24 25.27
N THR A 293 -10.70 3.45 26.20
CA THR A 293 -12.13 3.35 26.41
C THR A 293 -12.45 3.01 27.85
N GLU A 294 -13.65 3.35 28.29
CA GLU A 294 -14.21 2.94 29.58
C GLU A 294 -15.54 2.24 29.37
N THR A 295 -15.74 1.10 29.99
CA THR A 295 -16.97 0.31 29.86
C THR A 295 -17.39 -0.24 31.22
N GLY A 296 -18.66 -0.64 31.34
CA GLY A 296 -19.14 -1.40 32.49
C GLY A 296 -18.44 -2.76 32.57
N ALA A 297 -18.14 -3.19 33.78
CA ALA A 297 -17.55 -4.50 34.02
C ALA A 297 -18.58 -5.60 33.71
N MET A 298 -18.24 -6.51 32.82
CA MET A 298 -19.03 -7.69 32.48
C MET A 298 -18.14 -8.95 32.63
N LYS A 299 -18.62 -9.92 33.41
CA LYS A 299 -17.91 -11.23 33.50
C LYS A 299 -17.91 -11.92 32.13
N GLY A 300 -16.80 -12.48 31.75
CA GLY A 300 -16.65 -13.19 30.48
C GLY A 300 -15.36 -12.85 29.76
N ASN A 301 -15.28 -13.26 28.52
CA ASN A 301 -14.14 -13.03 27.65
C ASN A 301 -14.20 -11.65 27.02
N ILE A 302 -13.03 -11.07 26.78
CA ILE A 302 -12.87 -9.76 26.17
C ILE A 302 -12.03 -9.91 24.90
N PHE A 303 -12.54 -9.38 23.81
CA PHE A 303 -11.88 -9.49 22.50
C PHE A 303 -11.74 -8.11 21.84
N LEU A 304 -10.73 -7.99 20.98
CA LEU A 304 -10.66 -6.96 19.95
C LEU A 304 -10.96 -7.56 18.58
N GLN A 305 -11.66 -6.79 17.75
CA GLN A 305 -11.99 -7.19 16.39
C GLN A 305 -11.96 -5.99 15.46
N ILE A 306 -11.29 -6.11 14.31
CA ILE A 306 -11.34 -5.13 13.23
C ILE A 306 -12.31 -5.65 12.17
N ARG A 307 -13.23 -4.78 11.72
CA ARG A 307 -14.21 -5.10 10.68
C ARG A 307 -14.17 -4.07 9.56
N ARG A 308 -14.20 -4.52 8.34
CA ARG A 308 -14.39 -3.68 7.17
C ARG A 308 -15.81 -3.11 7.16
N LYS A 309 -15.96 -1.79 7.02
CA LYS A 309 -17.28 -1.12 7.09
C LYS A 309 -18.26 -1.62 6.03
N LYS A 310 -17.77 -1.87 4.82
CA LYS A 310 -18.60 -2.20 3.65
C LYS A 310 -19.42 -3.48 3.82
N ASP A 311 -18.83 -4.55 4.37
CA ASP A 311 -19.41 -5.90 4.36
C ASP A 311 -19.21 -6.67 5.67
N GLY A 312 -18.65 -6.01 6.68
CA GLY A 312 -18.39 -6.62 7.98
C GLY A 312 -17.28 -7.68 7.99
N LYS A 313 -16.58 -7.89 6.87
CA LYS A 313 -15.48 -8.86 6.83
C LYS A 313 -14.41 -8.52 7.85
N ILE A 314 -13.94 -9.55 8.51
CA ILE A 314 -12.96 -9.45 9.58
C ILE A 314 -11.57 -9.22 9.00
N ILE A 315 -10.84 -8.32 9.64
CA ILE A 315 -9.41 -8.05 9.41
C ILE A 315 -8.68 -8.57 10.63
N SER A 316 -7.91 -9.64 10.45
CA SER A 316 -7.23 -10.32 11.55
C SER A 316 -6.04 -9.53 12.06
N PHE A 317 -5.84 -9.56 13.39
CA PHE A 317 -4.57 -9.17 13.98
C PHE A 317 -3.49 -10.21 13.65
N ALA A 318 -2.23 -9.78 13.60
CA ALA A 318 -1.10 -10.67 13.37
C ALA A 318 -0.55 -11.30 14.68
N ASN A 319 -1.26 -11.16 15.79
CA ASN A 319 -0.96 -11.84 17.04
C ASN A 319 -1.27 -13.35 16.92
N LYS A 320 -0.58 -14.17 17.73
CA LYS A 320 -0.91 -15.59 17.79
C LYS A 320 -2.36 -15.81 18.23
N ASN A 321 -3.01 -16.81 17.64
CA ASN A 321 -4.39 -17.22 17.95
C ASN A 321 -5.46 -16.13 17.72
N SER A 322 -5.25 -15.24 16.76
CA SER A 322 -6.16 -14.16 16.42
C SER A 322 -6.94 -14.42 15.12
N ALA A 323 -7.66 -15.55 15.01
CA ALA A 323 -8.43 -15.87 13.80
C ALA A 323 -9.43 -14.76 13.43
N ASP A 324 -10.65 -14.85 13.96
CA ASP A 324 -11.70 -13.84 13.68
C ASP A 324 -11.71 -12.69 14.68
N ARG A 325 -11.12 -12.89 15.85
CA ARG A 325 -11.05 -11.91 16.94
C ARG A 325 -9.87 -12.23 17.84
N LEU A 326 -9.27 -11.22 18.42
CA LEU A 326 -8.14 -11.35 19.32
C LEU A 326 -8.62 -11.39 20.76
N LEU A 327 -8.46 -12.52 21.45
CA LEU A 327 -8.72 -12.62 22.89
C LEU A 327 -7.65 -11.82 23.64
N ILE A 328 -8.08 -10.86 24.45
CA ILE A 328 -7.21 -9.99 25.24
C ILE A 328 -7.26 -10.29 26.74
N GLY A 329 -8.24 -11.01 27.20
CA GLY A 329 -8.38 -11.39 28.58
C GLY A 329 -9.76 -11.93 28.94
N SER A 330 -9.95 -12.29 30.21
CA SER A 330 -11.22 -12.71 30.79
C SER A 330 -11.41 -12.11 32.17
N LEU A 331 -12.65 -11.70 32.46
CA LEU A 331 -13.05 -11.22 33.79
C LEU A 331 -13.86 -12.32 34.50
N HIS A 332 -13.34 -12.83 35.62
CA HIS A 332 -13.96 -13.91 36.39
C HIS A 332 -14.74 -13.42 37.61
N SER A 333 -14.33 -12.30 38.20
CA SER A 333 -15.01 -11.63 39.34
C SER A 333 -14.83 -10.13 39.24
N VAL A 334 -15.86 -9.38 39.50
CA VAL A 334 -15.84 -7.92 39.67
C VAL A 334 -16.35 -7.58 41.07
#